data_0e98bab6884751dd33e2e16b1e486868
#
_entry.id   0e98bab6884751dd33e2e16b1e486868
#
_cell.length_a   1.000
_cell.length_b   1.000
_cell.length_c   1.000
_cell.angle_alpha   90.00
_cell.angle_beta   90.00
_cell.angle_gamma   90.00
#
_symmetry.space_group_name_H-M   'P 1'
#
loop_
_entity.id
_entity.type
_entity.pdbx_description
1 polymer ?
#
loop_
_entity_poly.entity_id
_entity_poly.type
_entity_poly.pdbx_seq_one_letter_code
_entity_poly.pdbx_strand_id
1 'polypeptide(L)'
;MAFPLDHTGQMRADLDAGAAAWERLGFLLSPETPQQGAVPGEDGMQPWATANRCALFREGYLELIGIRAPDRFNPWAHFMARHEGIHIAAFRCASADEAWPGMAAQGFAPPVQRARSTPAGEMRFRNIFSEDASWPEGRIIVIEHQTPGILWRPELLEHPNGARALRQCLFVSDRPDELASRLDSFGADPAGYAVLSAGDFAEAFPGEAAPPLPCMAGQVIAFADLDRAIRLMEGNGVPVGHDSLGRAFVGRAHNNSAVMALIEDGPAR
;
A
#
# COMPACT_ATOMS: atom_id res chain seq x y z
N MET A 1 -4.87 -21.22 -4.56
CA MET A 1 -5.69 -20.00 -4.74
C MET A 1 -4.75 -18.82 -4.84
N ALA A 2 -4.97 -17.89 -5.77
CA ALA A 2 -4.18 -16.68 -5.84
C ALA A 2 -4.79 -15.61 -4.91
N PHE A 3 -3.94 -14.89 -4.18
CA PHE A 3 -4.32 -13.79 -3.28
C PHE A 3 -4.19 -12.47 -4.04
N PRO A 4 -5.30 -11.81 -4.44
CA PRO A 4 -5.24 -10.51 -5.11
C PRO A 4 -4.67 -9.44 -4.18
N LEU A 5 -4.00 -8.43 -4.76
CA LEU A 5 -3.54 -7.26 -4.03
C LEU A 5 -4.73 -6.55 -3.39
N ASP A 6 -4.61 -6.25 -2.11
CA ASP A 6 -5.64 -5.56 -1.31
C ASP A 6 -5.28 -4.09 -1.08
N HIS A 7 -4.08 -3.84 -0.56
CA HIS A 7 -3.61 -2.48 -0.36
C HIS A 7 -2.08 -2.37 -0.30
N THR A 8 -1.61 -1.13 -0.46
CA THR A 8 -0.23 -0.75 -0.13
C THR A 8 -0.23 0.23 1.03
N GLY A 9 0.75 0.10 1.94
CA GLY A 9 0.93 1.03 3.06
C GLY A 9 2.17 1.89 2.87
N GLN A 10 1.97 3.22 2.77
CA GLN A 10 3.04 4.22 2.71
C GLN A 10 3.25 4.85 4.08
N MET A 11 4.52 5.00 4.47
CA MET A 11 4.90 5.54 5.77
C MET A 11 5.57 6.91 5.62
N ARG A 12 5.10 7.87 6.43
CA ARG A 12 5.61 9.24 6.49
C ARG A 12 5.80 9.68 7.93
N ALA A 13 6.81 10.51 8.18
CA ALA A 13 6.93 11.17 9.49
C ALA A 13 5.77 12.14 9.74
N ASP A 14 5.35 12.88 8.72
CA ASP A 14 4.26 13.86 8.79
C ASP A 14 3.03 13.35 8.03
N LEU A 15 1.99 12.94 8.78
CA LEU A 15 0.74 12.44 8.23
C LEU A 15 -0.04 13.53 7.47
N ASP A 16 -0.01 14.78 7.94
CA ASP A 16 -0.75 15.88 7.30
C ASP A 16 -0.13 16.27 5.97
N ALA A 17 1.21 16.37 5.92
CA ALA A 17 1.92 16.60 4.68
C ALA A 17 1.67 15.48 3.66
N GLY A 18 1.66 14.22 4.13
CA GLY A 18 1.35 13.07 3.31
C GLY A 18 -0.09 13.07 2.78
N ALA A 19 -1.06 13.40 3.62
CA ALA A 19 -2.46 13.53 3.23
C ALA A 19 -2.65 14.65 2.21
N ALA A 20 -2.06 15.83 2.44
CA ALA A 20 -2.12 16.96 1.51
C ALA A 20 -1.50 16.61 0.14
N ALA A 21 -0.44 15.78 0.10
CA ALA A 21 0.12 15.31 -1.17
C ALA A 21 -0.90 14.48 -1.94
N TRP A 22 -1.58 13.53 -1.30
CA TRP A 22 -2.61 12.72 -1.97
C TRP A 22 -3.88 13.51 -2.32
N GLU A 23 -4.27 14.48 -1.51
CA GLU A 23 -5.39 15.40 -1.83
C GLU A 23 -5.09 16.25 -3.08
N ARG A 24 -3.83 16.70 -3.28
CA ARG A 24 -3.41 17.36 -4.53
C ARG A 24 -3.46 16.42 -5.74
N LEU A 25 -3.23 15.13 -5.57
CA LEU A 25 -3.45 14.12 -6.61
C LEU A 25 -4.94 13.90 -6.92
N GLY A 26 -5.85 14.47 -6.13
CA GLY A 26 -7.29 14.34 -6.28
C GLY A 26 -7.87 13.10 -5.63
N PHE A 27 -7.17 12.49 -4.67
CA PHE A 27 -7.74 11.41 -3.86
C PHE A 27 -8.62 11.96 -2.75
N LEU A 28 -9.77 11.33 -2.53
CA LEU A 28 -10.59 11.48 -1.32
C LEU A 28 -10.03 10.57 -0.23
N LEU A 29 -9.76 11.11 0.93
CA LEU A 29 -9.20 10.34 2.04
C LEU A 29 -10.24 10.04 3.12
N SER A 30 -10.15 8.86 3.70
CA SER A 30 -10.95 8.50 4.89
C SER A 30 -10.65 9.44 6.06
N PRO A 31 -11.55 9.54 7.06
CA PRO A 31 -11.19 10.11 8.35
C PRO A 31 -9.94 9.47 8.93
N GLU A 32 -9.17 10.25 9.68
CA GLU A 32 -8.00 9.76 10.39
C GLU A 32 -8.42 8.69 11.42
N THR A 33 -7.64 7.61 11.48
CA THR A 33 -7.85 6.52 12.43
C THR A 33 -6.57 6.29 13.24
N PRO A 34 -6.58 6.54 14.56
CA PRO A 34 -5.45 6.19 15.43
C PRO A 34 -5.18 4.69 15.40
N GLN A 35 -3.91 4.31 15.36
CA GLN A 35 -3.50 2.91 15.40
C GLN A 35 -3.25 2.46 16.84
N GLN A 36 -3.47 1.18 17.11
CA GLN A 36 -3.23 0.53 18.39
C GLN A 36 -2.79 -0.92 18.20
N GLY A 37 -2.10 -1.45 19.20
CA GLY A 37 -1.64 -2.83 19.19
C GLY A 37 -0.81 -3.19 20.41
N ALA A 38 -0.19 -4.37 20.36
CA ALA A 38 0.73 -4.80 21.41
C ALA A 38 1.96 -3.86 21.46
N VAL A 39 2.40 -3.58 22.69
CA VAL A 39 3.65 -2.86 22.97
C VAL A 39 4.53 -3.79 23.80
N PRO A 40 5.82 -3.98 23.44
CA PRO A 40 6.71 -4.84 24.21
C PRO A 40 6.78 -4.44 25.69
N GLY A 41 6.50 -5.39 26.57
CA GLY A 41 6.51 -5.17 28.03
C GLY A 41 5.23 -4.58 28.62
N GLU A 42 4.19 -4.36 27.81
CA GLU A 42 2.87 -3.88 28.27
C GLU A 42 1.78 -4.90 27.98
N ASP A 43 0.76 -4.94 28.87
CA ASP A 43 -0.40 -5.83 28.70
C ASP A 43 -1.47 -5.17 27.82
N GLY A 44 -2.12 -6.01 26.99
CA GLY A 44 -3.26 -5.59 26.19
C GLY A 44 -2.90 -4.74 24.97
N MET A 45 -3.93 -4.06 24.43
CA MET A 45 -3.81 -3.19 23.27
C MET A 45 -3.53 -1.76 23.70
N GLN A 46 -2.40 -1.20 23.30
CA GLN A 46 -1.98 0.16 23.63
C GLN A 46 -2.06 1.08 22.41
N PRO A 47 -2.35 2.38 22.59
CA PRO A 47 -2.27 3.36 21.52
C PRO A 47 -0.84 3.48 21.01
N TRP A 48 -0.66 3.41 19.68
CA TRP A 48 0.64 3.61 19.04
C TRP A 48 0.91 5.09 18.72
N ALA A 49 2.15 5.37 18.35
CA ALA A 49 2.57 6.70 17.89
C ALA A 49 1.88 7.14 16.61
N THR A 50 1.28 6.21 15.85
CA THR A 50 0.84 6.42 14.48
C THR A 50 -0.68 6.43 14.33
N ALA A 51 -1.13 7.12 13.28
CA ALA A 51 -2.48 7.05 12.74
C ALA A 51 -2.42 6.82 11.24
N ASN A 52 -3.54 6.45 10.64
CA ASN A 52 -3.64 6.29 9.20
C ASN A 52 -4.82 7.06 8.59
N ARG A 53 -4.72 7.34 7.29
CA ARG A 53 -5.80 7.75 6.39
C ARG A 53 -5.70 6.89 5.12
N CYS A 54 -6.83 6.57 4.51
CA CYS A 54 -6.87 5.68 3.34
C CYS A 54 -7.56 6.36 2.15
N ALA A 55 -7.03 6.15 0.95
CA ALA A 55 -7.73 6.38 -0.31
C ALA A 55 -8.31 5.04 -0.78
N LEU A 56 -9.63 4.88 -0.65
CA LEU A 56 -10.33 3.62 -0.91
C LEU A 56 -10.85 3.58 -2.34
N PHE A 57 -10.52 2.55 -3.10
CA PHE A 57 -11.00 2.34 -4.45
C PHE A 57 -12.09 1.25 -4.47
N ARG A 58 -12.72 1.07 -5.61
CA ARG A 58 -13.64 -0.07 -5.81
C ARG A 58 -12.90 -1.40 -5.70
N GLU A 59 -11.62 -1.42 -6.08
CA GLU A 59 -10.71 -2.56 -5.94
C GLU A 59 -9.42 -2.10 -5.25
N GLY A 60 -9.23 -2.52 -4.00
CA GLY A 60 -8.08 -2.19 -3.18
C GLY A 60 -8.08 -0.76 -2.62
N TYR A 61 -6.98 -0.38 -1.95
CA TYR A 61 -6.81 0.97 -1.40
C TYR A 61 -5.34 1.31 -1.15
N LEU A 62 -5.08 2.59 -0.92
CA LEU A 62 -3.80 3.09 -0.42
C LEU A 62 -3.97 3.44 1.06
N GLU A 63 -3.04 2.97 1.90
CA GLU A 63 -2.97 3.34 3.32
C GLU A 63 -1.78 4.30 3.53
N LEU A 64 -2.04 5.47 4.06
CA LEU A 64 -1.03 6.41 4.52
C LEU A 64 -0.90 6.30 6.04
N ILE A 65 0.27 5.96 6.55
CA ILE A 65 0.59 5.84 7.96
C ILE A 65 1.56 6.97 8.33
N GLY A 66 1.24 7.73 9.38
CA GLY A 66 2.10 8.81 9.87
C GLY A 66 2.10 8.97 11.38
N ILE A 67 3.07 9.71 11.90
CA ILE A 67 3.25 9.93 13.34
C ILE A 67 2.25 11.00 13.83
N ARG A 68 1.58 10.73 14.97
CA ARG A 68 0.69 11.65 15.69
C ARG A 68 1.09 11.89 17.13
N ALA A 69 1.68 10.89 17.77
CA ALA A 69 2.08 10.93 19.17
C ALA A 69 3.51 10.38 19.31
N PRO A 70 4.54 11.20 19.05
CA PRO A 70 5.92 10.75 18.93
C PRO A 70 6.52 10.20 20.25
N ASP A 71 5.86 10.46 21.37
CA ASP A 71 6.19 9.94 22.70
C ASP A 71 5.70 8.50 22.94
N ARG A 72 4.90 7.94 22.02
CA ARG A 72 4.37 6.58 22.12
C ARG A 72 5.20 5.58 21.31
N PHE A 73 4.94 4.30 21.53
CA PHE A 73 5.57 3.22 20.76
C PHE A 73 5.20 3.30 19.28
N ASN A 74 6.22 3.26 18.42
CA ASN A 74 6.06 3.23 16.97
C ASN A 74 6.50 1.86 16.43
N PRO A 75 5.57 0.96 16.06
CA PRO A 75 5.90 -0.36 15.51
C PRO A 75 6.54 -0.28 14.12
N TRP A 76 6.45 0.87 13.45
CA TRP A 76 6.96 1.11 12.09
C TRP A 76 8.30 1.86 12.07
N ALA A 77 8.88 2.15 13.24
CA ALA A 77 10.09 2.97 13.35
C ALA A 77 11.27 2.44 12.52
N HIS A 78 11.45 1.11 12.47
CA HIS A 78 12.53 0.47 11.73
C HIS A 78 12.36 0.58 10.20
N PHE A 79 11.12 0.59 9.69
CA PHE A 79 10.84 0.85 8.29
C PHE A 79 11.07 2.32 7.95
N MET A 80 10.51 3.23 8.75
CA MET A 80 10.68 4.68 8.56
C MET A 80 12.15 5.12 8.63
N ALA A 81 12.97 4.42 9.42
CA ALA A 81 14.42 4.68 9.49
C ALA A 81 15.17 4.31 8.20
N ARG A 82 14.63 3.43 7.37
CA ARG A 82 15.22 3.08 6.07
C ARG A 82 14.95 4.17 5.02
N HIS A 83 13.68 4.53 4.86
CA HIS A 83 13.20 5.60 3.99
C HIS A 83 11.72 5.87 4.26
N GLU A 84 11.21 7.01 3.82
CA GLU A 84 9.77 7.21 3.65
C GLU A 84 9.29 6.55 2.36
N GLY A 85 8.03 6.11 2.31
CA GLY A 85 7.45 5.45 1.14
C GLY A 85 6.71 4.16 1.48
N ILE A 86 6.57 3.26 0.51
CA ILE A 86 5.84 2.00 0.68
C ILE A 86 6.68 1.00 1.45
N HIS A 87 6.07 0.44 2.50
CA HIS A 87 6.66 -0.63 3.31
C HIS A 87 5.68 -1.77 3.59
N ILE A 88 4.45 -1.69 3.08
CA ILE A 88 3.44 -2.74 3.22
C ILE A 88 2.87 -3.05 1.83
N ALA A 89 2.82 -4.35 1.51
CA ALA A 89 1.98 -4.89 0.45
C ALA A 89 1.05 -5.94 1.08
N ALA A 90 -0.25 -5.70 1.01
CA ALA A 90 -1.24 -6.60 1.55
C ALA A 90 -2.01 -7.30 0.43
N PHE A 91 -2.24 -8.59 0.62
CA PHE A 91 -2.96 -9.45 -0.31
C PHE A 91 -4.19 -10.03 0.39
N ARG A 92 -5.31 -10.15 -0.33
CA ARG A 92 -6.58 -10.57 0.28
C ARG A 92 -6.78 -12.08 0.16
N CYS A 93 -7.21 -12.70 1.27
CA CYS A 93 -7.69 -14.08 1.28
C CYS A 93 -9.16 -14.16 1.71
N ALA A 94 -9.80 -15.28 1.41
CA ALA A 94 -11.16 -15.57 1.87
C ALA A 94 -11.18 -16.07 3.32
N SER A 95 -10.15 -16.83 3.75
CA SER A 95 -9.99 -17.36 5.09
C SER A 95 -8.51 -17.38 5.46
N ALA A 96 -8.15 -16.70 6.54
CA ALA A 96 -6.77 -16.66 7.03
C ALA A 96 -6.35 -18.02 7.62
N ASP A 97 -7.28 -18.78 8.23
CA ASP A 97 -6.99 -20.11 8.76
C ASP A 97 -6.69 -21.14 7.65
N GLU A 98 -7.37 -21.02 6.50
CA GLU A 98 -7.11 -21.90 5.36
C GLU A 98 -5.85 -21.50 4.59
N ALA A 99 -5.50 -20.20 4.56
CA ALA A 99 -4.34 -19.68 3.86
C ALA A 99 -3.02 -19.99 4.59
N TRP A 100 -2.98 -19.78 5.92
CA TRP A 100 -1.75 -19.81 6.71
C TRP A 100 -0.93 -21.11 6.62
N PRO A 101 -1.52 -22.34 6.66
CA PRO A 101 -0.71 -23.56 6.62
C PRO A 101 0.23 -23.67 5.43
N GLY A 102 -0.16 -23.12 4.27
CA GLY A 102 0.67 -23.06 3.07
C GLY A 102 1.79 -22.01 3.12
N MET A 103 1.74 -21.08 4.07
CA MET A 103 2.64 -19.92 4.19
C MET A 103 3.62 -20.04 5.36
N ALA A 104 3.34 -20.89 6.34
CA ALA A 104 4.11 -20.98 7.59
C ALA A 104 5.62 -21.23 7.36
N ALA A 105 5.96 -22.09 6.39
CA ALA A 105 7.36 -22.39 6.03
C ALA A 105 8.09 -21.25 5.27
N GLN A 106 7.38 -20.17 4.93
CA GLN A 106 7.89 -19.05 4.15
C GLN A 106 8.09 -17.78 4.99
N GLY A 107 8.15 -17.93 6.32
CA GLY A 107 8.35 -16.81 7.24
C GLY A 107 7.09 -15.97 7.46
N PHE A 108 5.93 -16.63 7.59
CA PHE A 108 4.67 -15.97 7.98
C PHE A 108 4.20 -16.48 9.36
N ALA A 109 3.86 -15.51 10.23
CA ALA A 109 3.33 -15.80 11.57
C ALA A 109 1.86 -16.28 11.52
N PRO A 110 1.35 -16.97 12.54
CA PRO A 110 -0.05 -17.36 12.62
C PRO A 110 -1.01 -16.17 12.51
N PRO A 111 -2.26 -16.41 12.02
CA PRO A 111 -3.26 -15.35 11.88
C PRO A 111 -3.57 -14.64 13.19
N VAL A 112 -3.65 -13.32 13.16
CA VAL A 112 -3.98 -12.48 14.32
C VAL A 112 -5.30 -11.77 14.08
N GLN A 113 -6.25 -11.93 15.02
CA GLN A 113 -7.51 -11.18 15.02
C GLN A 113 -7.25 -9.71 15.31
N ARG A 114 -7.87 -8.82 14.52
CA ARG A 114 -7.87 -7.37 14.71
C ARG A 114 -9.30 -6.84 14.72
N ALA A 115 -9.54 -5.84 15.54
CA ALA A 115 -10.80 -5.11 15.56
C ALA A 115 -10.54 -3.63 15.82
N ARG A 116 -11.33 -2.77 15.20
CA ARG A 116 -11.31 -1.32 15.41
C ARG A 116 -12.74 -0.79 15.48
N SER A 117 -13.04 0.00 16.49
CA SER A 117 -14.29 0.76 16.54
C SER A 117 -14.20 1.96 15.60
N THR A 118 -15.23 2.14 14.77
CA THR A 118 -15.38 3.28 13.87
C THR A 118 -16.78 3.87 14.04
N PRO A 119 -17.04 5.11 13.61
CA PRO A 119 -18.41 5.65 13.61
C PRO A 119 -19.42 4.81 12.80
N ALA A 120 -18.94 4.03 11.82
CA ALA A 120 -19.78 3.16 10.99
C ALA A 120 -20.00 1.75 11.60
N GLY A 121 -19.35 1.45 12.72
CA GLY A 121 -19.43 0.15 13.40
C GLY A 121 -18.06 -0.45 13.69
N GLU A 122 -18.06 -1.70 14.16
CA GLU A 122 -16.81 -2.43 14.43
C GLU A 122 -16.24 -3.05 13.16
N MET A 123 -15.08 -2.59 12.75
CA MET A 123 -14.30 -3.18 11.66
C MET A 123 -13.48 -4.35 12.20
N ARG A 124 -13.67 -5.54 11.61
CA ARG A 124 -12.95 -6.76 11.98
C ARG A 124 -12.23 -7.37 10.81
N PHE A 125 -11.01 -7.83 11.05
CA PHE A 125 -10.17 -8.49 10.05
C PHE A 125 -9.15 -9.40 10.73
N ARG A 126 -8.62 -10.35 9.97
CA ARG A 126 -7.53 -11.24 10.41
C ARG A 126 -6.34 -11.07 9.51
N ASN A 127 -5.17 -10.91 10.10
CA ASN A 127 -3.92 -10.69 9.36
C ASN A 127 -2.94 -11.83 9.62
N ILE A 128 -2.34 -12.29 8.53
CA ILE A 128 -1.13 -13.12 8.54
C ILE A 128 0.00 -12.16 8.17
N PHE A 129 0.97 -11.97 9.07
CA PHE A 129 2.10 -11.07 8.84
C PHE A 129 3.34 -11.86 8.45
N SER A 130 4.08 -11.35 7.46
CA SER A 130 5.45 -11.82 7.24
C SER A 130 6.33 -11.43 8.42
N GLU A 131 7.33 -12.25 8.71
CA GLU A 131 8.43 -11.89 9.60
C GLU A 131 9.38 -10.93 8.87
N ASP A 132 9.73 -9.80 9.49
CA ASP A 132 10.55 -8.75 8.85
C ASP A 132 11.92 -9.26 8.39
N ALA A 133 12.51 -10.23 9.12
CA ALA A 133 13.78 -10.85 8.74
C ALA A 133 13.69 -11.71 7.46
N SER A 134 12.51 -12.25 7.16
CA SER A 134 12.27 -13.07 5.97
C SER A 134 11.91 -12.25 4.74
N TRP A 135 11.46 -11.00 4.93
CA TRP A 135 10.98 -10.11 3.87
C TRP A 135 11.64 -8.73 3.96
N PRO A 136 12.91 -8.60 3.54
CA PRO A 136 13.66 -7.34 3.63
C PRO A 136 13.09 -6.22 2.74
N GLU A 137 12.25 -6.55 1.76
CA GLU A 137 11.56 -5.60 0.89
C GLU A 137 10.59 -4.70 1.67
N GLY A 138 9.98 -5.25 2.72
CA GLY A 138 8.96 -4.64 3.56
C GLY A 138 8.01 -5.71 4.10
N ARG A 139 6.97 -5.31 4.78
CA ARG A 139 6.00 -6.24 5.38
C ARG A 139 4.98 -6.72 4.36
N ILE A 140 4.92 -8.03 4.15
CA ILE A 140 3.83 -8.66 3.42
C ILE A 140 2.72 -9.02 4.41
N ILE A 141 1.48 -8.73 4.04
CA ILE A 141 0.29 -9.07 4.84
C ILE A 141 -0.64 -9.91 3.98
N VAL A 142 -1.19 -11.00 4.51
CA VAL A 142 -2.37 -11.63 3.91
C VAL A 142 -3.55 -11.36 4.84
N ILE A 143 -4.60 -10.71 4.31
CA ILE A 143 -5.71 -10.16 5.07
C ILE A 143 -7.04 -10.82 4.70
N GLU A 144 -7.80 -11.21 5.72
CA GLU A 144 -9.21 -11.58 5.64
C GLU A 144 -10.07 -10.45 6.19
N HIS A 145 -10.89 -9.80 5.37
CA HIS A 145 -11.86 -8.81 5.81
C HIS A 145 -13.16 -9.49 6.27
N GLN A 146 -13.47 -9.42 7.56
CA GLN A 146 -14.68 -10.00 8.14
C GLN A 146 -15.89 -9.06 8.07
N THR A 147 -15.64 -7.75 8.00
CA THR A 147 -16.65 -6.70 7.91
C THR A 147 -16.33 -5.69 6.80
N PRO A 148 -16.21 -6.13 5.53
CA PRO A 148 -15.72 -5.27 4.45
C PRO A 148 -16.58 -4.01 4.24
N GLY A 149 -17.91 -4.08 4.42
CA GLY A 149 -18.81 -2.94 4.28
C GLY A 149 -18.58 -1.79 5.25
N ILE A 150 -17.85 -2.01 6.35
CA ILE A 150 -17.44 -0.93 7.27
C ILE A 150 -16.27 -0.12 6.70
N LEU A 151 -15.40 -0.76 5.91
CA LEU A 151 -14.27 -0.12 5.25
C LEU A 151 -14.68 0.50 3.92
N TRP A 152 -15.23 -0.32 3.00
CA TRP A 152 -15.67 0.11 1.66
C TRP A 152 -17.05 0.77 1.68
N ARG A 153 -17.10 2.00 2.19
CA ARG A 153 -18.32 2.80 2.21
C ARG A 153 -18.47 3.60 0.92
N PRO A 154 -19.66 3.64 0.29
CA PRO A 154 -19.85 4.28 -1.01
C PRO A 154 -19.36 5.72 -1.09
N GLU A 155 -19.52 6.50 -0.01
CA GLU A 155 -19.09 7.91 0.06
C GLU A 155 -17.57 8.12 0.03
N LEU A 156 -16.78 7.06 0.20
CA LEU A 156 -15.31 7.10 0.15
C LEU A 156 -14.73 6.60 -1.18
N LEU A 157 -15.56 6.14 -2.12
CA LEU A 157 -15.11 5.49 -3.36
C LEU A 157 -15.10 6.41 -4.59
N GLU A 158 -15.69 7.60 -4.49
CA GLU A 158 -15.79 8.52 -5.62
C GLU A 158 -14.73 9.63 -5.51
N HIS A 159 -13.59 9.40 -6.14
CA HIS A 159 -12.46 10.32 -6.12
C HIS A 159 -12.60 11.41 -7.20
N PRO A 160 -12.26 12.68 -6.90
CA PRO A 160 -12.22 13.77 -7.90
C PRO A 160 -11.40 13.43 -9.13
N ASN A 161 -10.28 12.70 -8.99
CA ASN A 161 -9.43 12.24 -10.10
C ASN A 161 -9.98 11.01 -10.83
N GLY A 162 -11.09 10.41 -10.39
CA GLY A 162 -11.67 9.22 -11.02
C GLY A 162 -10.90 7.91 -10.80
N ALA A 163 -10.05 7.81 -9.76
CA ALA A 163 -9.35 6.58 -9.42
C ALA A 163 -10.34 5.46 -9.04
N ARG A 164 -10.08 4.23 -9.51
CA ARG A 164 -10.98 3.07 -9.35
C ARG A 164 -10.33 1.84 -8.74
N ALA A 165 -9.04 1.62 -9.02
CA ALA A 165 -8.40 0.40 -8.58
C ALA A 165 -6.91 0.57 -8.29
N LEU A 166 -6.43 -0.13 -7.28
CA LEU A 166 -5.02 -0.44 -7.08
C LEU A 166 -4.72 -1.72 -7.86
N ARG A 167 -3.89 -1.62 -8.90
CA ARG A 167 -3.59 -2.75 -9.78
C ARG A 167 -2.34 -3.50 -9.36
N GLN A 168 -1.27 -2.79 -9.03
CA GLN A 168 -0.01 -3.45 -8.68
C GLN A 168 0.75 -2.69 -7.58
N CYS A 169 1.50 -3.44 -6.77
CA CYS A 169 2.63 -2.96 -6.00
C CYS A 169 3.92 -3.18 -6.81
N LEU A 170 4.77 -2.17 -6.91
CA LEU A 170 6.03 -2.24 -7.65
C LEU A 170 7.18 -2.51 -6.68
N PHE A 171 7.76 -3.69 -6.78
CA PHE A 171 8.96 -4.08 -6.03
C PHE A 171 10.20 -3.79 -6.88
N VAL A 172 11.30 -3.43 -6.23
CA VAL A 172 12.61 -3.30 -6.87
C VAL A 172 13.64 -4.11 -6.10
N SER A 173 14.37 -4.96 -6.82
CA SER A 173 15.36 -5.86 -6.23
C SER A 173 16.57 -6.01 -7.14
N ASP A 174 17.72 -6.30 -6.56
CA ASP A 174 18.93 -6.78 -7.26
C ASP A 174 18.82 -8.25 -7.68
N ARG A 175 17.80 -8.98 -7.20
CA ARG A 175 17.45 -10.37 -7.54
C ARG A 175 15.95 -10.49 -7.88
N PRO A 176 15.48 -9.88 -8.99
CA PRO A 176 14.06 -9.77 -9.28
C PRO A 176 13.37 -11.14 -9.46
N ASP A 177 14.01 -12.09 -10.13
CA ASP A 177 13.42 -13.42 -10.36
C ASP A 177 13.25 -14.22 -9.06
N GLU A 178 14.20 -14.09 -8.13
CA GLU A 178 14.11 -14.74 -6.81
C GLU A 178 12.95 -14.16 -6.00
N LEU A 179 12.79 -12.82 -6.01
CA LEU A 179 11.69 -12.17 -5.33
C LEU A 179 10.33 -12.52 -5.96
N ALA A 180 10.22 -12.54 -7.29
CA ALA A 180 9.01 -12.96 -7.98
C ALA A 180 8.64 -14.40 -7.59
N SER A 181 9.60 -15.32 -7.59
CA SER A 181 9.38 -16.72 -7.17
C SER A 181 8.92 -16.83 -5.71
N ARG A 182 9.40 -15.95 -4.82
CA ARG A 182 8.96 -15.92 -3.42
C ARG A 182 7.52 -15.41 -3.29
N LEU A 183 7.15 -14.37 -4.04
CA LEU A 183 5.78 -13.84 -4.10
C LEU A 183 4.81 -14.90 -4.63
N ASP A 184 5.16 -15.58 -5.72
CA ASP A 184 4.36 -16.67 -6.28
C ASP A 184 4.20 -17.83 -5.30
N SER A 185 5.26 -18.16 -4.55
CA SER A 185 5.28 -19.34 -3.69
C SER A 185 4.31 -19.27 -2.51
N PHE A 186 4.04 -18.07 -1.97
CA PHE A 186 2.99 -17.94 -0.95
C PHE A 186 1.59 -17.73 -1.54
N GLY A 187 1.48 -17.57 -2.85
CA GLY A 187 0.21 -17.47 -3.56
C GLY A 187 -0.23 -16.04 -3.87
N ALA A 188 0.66 -15.03 -3.90
CA ALA A 188 0.31 -13.71 -4.43
C ALA A 188 -0.20 -13.84 -5.87
N ASP A 189 -1.26 -13.10 -6.20
CA ASP A 189 -1.74 -13.03 -7.59
C ASP A 189 -0.70 -12.25 -8.43
N PRO A 190 -0.14 -12.87 -9.49
CA PRO A 190 0.84 -12.20 -10.36
C PRO A 190 0.32 -10.91 -11.00
N ALA A 191 -0.99 -10.74 -11.13
CA ALA A 191 -1.57 -9.49 -11.60
C ALA A 191 -1.46 -8.34 -10.58
N GLY A 192 -1.24 -8.65 -9.29
CA GLY A 192 -1.20 -7.68 -8.19
C GLY A 192 0.19 -7.10 -7.91
N TYR A 193 1.24 -7.51 -8.60
CA TYR A 193 2.59 -6.98 -8.38
C TYR A 193 3.43 -6.97 -9.66
N ALA A 194 4.47 -6.15 -9.66
CA ALA A 194 5.58 -6.25 -10.61
C ALA A 194 6.89 -6.19 -9.84
N VAL A 195 7.88 -6.99 -10.28
CA VAL A 195 9.23 -6.97 -9.72
C VAL A 195 10.19 -6.48 -10.79
N LEU A 196 10.90 -5.42 -10.49
CA LEU A 196 11.81 -4.72 -11.40
C LEU A 196 13.24 -4.82 -10.88
N SER A 197 14.21 -4.84 -11.80
CA SER A 197 15.56 -4.46 -11.46
C SER A 197 15.69 -2.94 -11.26
N ALA A 198 16.78 -2.46 -10.70
CA ALA A 198 17.04 -1.01 -10.63
C ALA A 198 17.11 -0.34 -12.03
N GLY A 199 17.60 -1.09 -13.02
CA GLY A 199 17.66 -0.63 -14.42
C GLY A 199 16.27 -0.49 -15.03
N ASP A 200 15.43 -1.52 -14.91
CA ASP A 200 14.06 -1.51 -15.42
C ASP A 200 13.21 -0.41 -14.73
N PHE A 201 13.45 -0.19 -13.42
CA PHE A 201 12.78 0.90 -12.70
C PHE A 201 13.17 2.27 -13.25
N ALA A 202 14.46 2.51 -13.49
CA ALA A 202 14.94 3.80 -14.05
C ALA A 202 14.45 4.02 -15.49
N GLU A 203 14.27 2.96 -16.27
CA GLU A 203 13.70 3.03 -17.62
C GLU A 203 12.19 3.32 -17.58
N ALA A 204 11.45 2.66 -16.68
CA ALA A 204 10.01 2.85 -16.52
C ALA A 204 9.65 4.21 -15.90
N PHE A 205 10.55 4.82 -15.11
CA PHE A 205 10.33 6.08 -14.41
C PHE A 205 11.52 7.02 -14.60
N PRO A 206 11.67 7.64 -15.79
CA PRO A 206 12.81 8.52 -16.10
C PRO A 206 12.94 9.65 -15.09
N GLY A 207 14.16 9.82 -14.56
CA GLY A 207 14.47 10.84 -13.54
C GLY A 207 14.21 10.42 -12.10
N GLU A 208 13.61 9.25 -11.87
CA GLU A 208 13.39 8.70 -10.53
C GLU A 208 14.47 7.67 -10.16
N ALA A 209 14.82 7.63 -8.88
CA ALA A 209 15.71 6.60 -8.31
C ALA A 209 14.93 5.74 -7.31
N ALA A 210 15.12 4.43 -7.34
CA ALA A 210 14.53 3.55 -6.34
C ALA A 210 15.06 3.87 -4.93
N PRO A 211 14.27 3.64 -3.87
CA PRO A 211 14.77 3.60 -2.50
C PRO A 211 15.90 2.58 -2.33
N PRO A 212 16.58 2.53 -1.16
CA PRO A 212 17.55 1.48 -0.87
C PRO A 212 16.96 0.07 -1.07
N LEU A 213 17.63 -0.74 -1.90
CA LEU A 213 17.18 -2.09 -2.28
C LEU A 213 17.40 -3.13 -1.16
N PRO A 214 16.61 -4.21 -1.14
CA PRO A 214 15.37 -4.38 -1.88
C PRO A 214 14.24 -3.55 -1.26
N CYS A 215 13.24 -3.12 -2.05
CA CYS A 215 12.19 -2.22 -1.58
C CYS A 215 10.88 -2.36 -2.36
N MET A 216 9.83 -1.75 -1.82
CA MET A 216 8.60 -1.41 -2.53
C MET A 216 8.69 0.05 -2.98
N ALA A 217 8.78 0.30 -4.29
CA ALA A 217 9.13 1.61 -4.82
C ALA A 217 7.95 2.40 -5.40
N GLY A 218 6.83 1.72 -5.65
CA GLY A 218 5.68 2.36 -6.31
C GLY A 218 4.44 1.49 -6.38
N GLN A 219 3.44 2.02 -7.07
CA GLN A 219 2.14 1.38 -7.28
C GLN A 219 1.54 1.76 -8.63
N VAL A 220 0.65 0.93 -9.15
CA VAL A 220 -0.11 1.18 -10.38
C VAL A 220 -1.55 1.43 -10.01
N ILE A 221 -2.08 2.60 -10.40
CA ILE A 221 -3.47 3.00 -10.15
C ILE A 221 -4.22 3.12 -11.46
N ALA A 222 -5.42 2.51 -11.52
CA ALA A 222 -6.33 2.61 -12.66
C ALA A 222 -7.36 3.72 -12.44
N PHE A 223 -7.60 4.50 -13.51
CA PHE A 223 -8.49 5.66 -13.52
C PHE A 223 -9.61 5.47 -14.55
N ALA A 224 -10.81 5.92 -14.25
CA ALA A 224 -11.96 5.87 -15.14
C ALA A 224 -11.77 6.69 -16.44
N ASP A 225 -11.00 7.74 -16.37
CA ASP A 225 -10.63 8.67 -17.45
C ASP A 225 -9.24 9.19 -17.11
N LEU A 226 -8.23 8.58 -17.72
CA LEU A 226 -6.82 8.88 -17.44
C LEU A 226 -6.45 10.30 -17.81
N ASP A 227 -6.94 10.79 -18.98
CA ASP A 227 -6.66 12.16 -19.43
C ASP A 227 -7.22 13.20 -18.46
N ARG A 228 -8.43 12.97 -17.95
CA ARG A 228 -9.04 13.83 -16.92
C ARG A 228 -8.24 13.80 -15.63
N ALA A 229 -7.79 12.63 -15.19
CA ALA A 229 -6.97 12.49 -13.99
C ALA A 229 -5.66 13.27 -14.11
N ILE A 230 -4.97 13.16 -15.25
CA ILE A 230 -3.72 13.89 -15.54
C ILE A 230 -3.98 15.39 -15.51
N ARG A 231 -4.99 15.90 -16.24
CA ARG A 231 -5.33 17.33 -16.23
C ARG A 231 -5.63 17.88 -14.85
N LEU A 232 -6.29 17.09 -13.99
CA LEU A 232 -6.59 17.48 -12.61
C LEU A 232 -5.31 17.57 -11.78
N MET A 233 -4.43 16.57 -11.87
CA MET A 233 -3.16 16.56 -11.15
C MET A 233 -2.27 17.74 -11.55
N GLU A 234 -2.12 17.98 -12.85
CA GLU A 234 -1.36 19.12 -13.40
C GLU A 234 -1.98 20.47 -12.99
N GLY A 235 -3.31 20.58 -13.02
CA GLY A 235 -4.05 21.76 -12.54
C GLY A 235 -3.84 22.04 -11.05
N ASN A 236 -3.56 21.01 -10.25
CA ASN A 236 -3.20 21.12 -8.83
C ASN A 236 -1.67 21.31 -8.62
N GLY A 237 -0.89 21.54 -9.69
CA GLY A 237 0.54 21.76 -9.64
C GLY A 237 1.38 20.50 -9.43
N VAL A 238 0.82 19.31 -9.72
CA VAL A 238 1.57 18.05 -9.71
C VAL A 238 2.02 17.71 -11.11
N PRO A 239 3.34 17.69 -11.40
CA PRO A 239 3.84 17.32 -12.73
C PRO A 239 3.61 15.82 -12.97
N VAL A 240 3.13 15.50 -14.18
CA VAL A 240 3.00 14.12 -14.67
C VAL A 240 4.13 13.85 -15.66
N GLY A 241 4.98 12.87 -15.34
CA GLY A 241 6.04 12.38 -16.19
C GLY A 241 5.53 11.33 -17.18
N HIS A 242 6.32 11.06 -18.22
CA HIS A 242 6.05 9.98 -19.16
C HIS A 242 7.33 9.17 -19.41
N ASP A 243 7.21 7.86 -19.55
CA ASP A 243 8.31 7.01 -19.98
C ASP A 243 8.51 7.04 -21.52
N SER A 244 9.46 6.28 -22.02
CA SER A 244 9.77 6.18 -23.45
C SER A 244 8.63 5.62 -24.31
N LEU A 245 7.64 4.95 -23.69
CA LEU A 245 6.45 4.41 -24.33
C LEU A 245 5.22 5.32 -24.18
N GLY A 246 5.39 6.50 -23.58
CA GLY A 246 4.31 7.45 -23.32
C GLY A 246 3.40 7.08 -22.14
N ARG A 247 3.79 6.13 -21.28
CA ARG A 247 3.02 5.76 -20.09
C ARG A 247 3.21 6.81 -19.01
N ALA A 248 2.10 7.30 -18.47
CA ALA A 248 2.10 8.40 -17.50
C ALA A 248 2.45 7.92 -16.08
N PHE A 249 3.17 8.75 -15.33
CA PHE A 249 3.45 8.51 -13.92
C PHE A 249 3.58 9.80 -13.11
N VAL A 250 3.34 9.71 -11.80
CA VAL A 250 3.67 10.74 -10.81
C VAL A 250 4.95 10.33 -10.09
N GLY A 251 5.92 11.24 -10.06
CA GLY A 251 7.21 11.02 -9.41
C GLY A 251 7.11 10.97 -7.87
N ARG A 252 8.14 10.42 -7.25
CA ARG A 252 8.26 10.18 -5.81
C ARG A 252 8.06 11.44 -4.95
N ALA A 253 8.53 12.59 -5.42
CA ALA A 253 8.41 13.86 -4.70
C ALA A 253 6.96 14.30 -4.45
N HIS A 254 6.03 13.84 -5.28
CA HIS A 254 4.61 14.23 -5.27
C HIS A 254 3.67 13.14 -4.75
N ASN A 255 4.17 11.92 -4.57
CA ASN A 255 3.41 10.77 -4.08
C ASN A 255 4.09 10.07 -2.89
N ASN A 256 4.32 10.83 -1.82
CA ASN A 256 4.81 10.29 -0.55
C ASN A 256 6.03 9.36 -0.68
N SER A 257 7.03 9.77 -1.46
CA SER A 257 8.29 9.05 -1.69
C SER A 257 8.16 7.72 -2.44
N ALA A 258 7.05 7.48 -3.14
CA ALA A 258 6.85 6.35 -4.04
C ALA A 258 6.45 6.83 -5.44
N VAL A 259 6.78 6.12 -6.50
CA VAL A 259 6.23 6.41 -7.83
C VAL A 259 4.79 5.91 -7.93
N MET A 260 3.98 6.56 -8.76
CA MET A 260 2.63 6.11 -9.08
C MET A 260 2.48 6.04 -10.59
N ALA A 261 2.43 4.84 -11.16
CA ALA A 261 2.07 4.65 -12.55
C ALA A 261 0.57 4.82 -12.73
N LEU A 262 0.18 5.53 -13.78
CA LEU A 262 -1.20 5.87 -14.08
C LEU A 262 -1.65 5.10 -15.32
N ILE A 263 -2.78 4.39 -15.21
CA ILE A 263 -3.34 3.65 -16.34
C ILE A 263 -4.84 3.92 -16.49
N GLU A 264 -5.35 3.72 -17.69
CA GLU A 264 -6.80 3.69 -17.93
C GLU A 264 -7.40 2.43 -17.32
N ASP A 265 -8.58 2.55 -16.69
CA ASP A 265 -9.33 1.40 -16.19
C ASP A 265 -10.02 0.73 -17.37
N GLY A 266 -9.33 -0.21 -18.01
CA GLY A 266 -9.89 -0.99 -19.12
C GLY A 266 -10.99 -1.96 -18.65
N PRO A 267 -11.81 -2.48 -19.59
CA PRO A 267 -12.77 -3.54 -19.26
C PRO A 267 -12.02 -4.69 -18.58
N ALA A 268 -12.60 -5.20 -17.48
CA ALA A 268 -12.07 -6.38 -16.79
C ALA A 268 -11.82 -7.50 -17.81
N ARG A 269 -10.58 -7.95 -17.94
CA ARG A 269 -10.20 -9.05 -18.83
C ARG A 269 -10.52 -10.37 -18.19
#